data_157ab65a0983c7941d8636f52811ff39
#
_entry.id   157ab65a0983c7941d8636f52811ff39
#
_cell.length_a   1.000
_cell.length_b   1.000
_cell.length_c   1.000
_cell.angle_alpha   90.00
_cell.angle_beta   90.00
_cell.angle_gamma   90.00
#
_symmetry.space_group_name_H-M   'P 1'
#
loop_
_entity.id
_entity.type
_entity.pdbx_description
1 polymer ?
#
loop_
_entity_poly.entity_id
_entity_poly.type
_entity_poly.pdbx_seq_one_letter_code
_entity_poly.pdbx_strand_id
1 'polypeptide(L)'
;MNTASDIDYARYDHIRPILWTGDALQLLDQRKLPFVVEHVVCHDSDEVAAAIHALTVRGAPAIGIAAAWGVVLAARAVQAADGAHALQQLEPALQRLNASRPTAVNLAWALARMRRCLNAAGADWKAKLEAEAQAIAEEDLAANRHMGALGAGLIEAGSGVLTHCNTGSLATAGFGTALGVIRAGMAQHRIARVFAGETRPWLQGARLTVWELQQDGIDATLIADSAASHLMKTGAVQWVIVGADRICANGDTANKIGTYQLAIAARHHGVKFMVVAPSSTVDMETVDGSQIEIEQRDPGELYGVGGTRTVAEGIAAWNPVFDVTPGELIDAIVTERGVILNPTPENMRAAFGG
;
A
#
# COMPACT_ATOMS: atom_id res chain seq x y z
N MET A 1 -19.74 22.50 5.23
CA MET A 1 -19.20 21.27 4.63
C MET A 1 -17.84 21.65 4.06
N ASN A 2 -16.74 21.29 4.74
CA ASN A 2 -15.40 21.50 4.20
C ASN A 2 -15.21 20.52 3.05
N THR A 3 -15.00 21.02 1.86
CA THR A 3 -14.79 20.23 0.66
C THR A 3 -13.32 19.80 0.56
N ALA A 4 -12.97 18.89 -0.33
CA ALA A 4 -11.59 18.43 -0.58
C ALA A 4 -10.60 19.59 -0.89
N SER A 5 -11.12 20.82 -1.16
CA SER A 5 -10.34 22.04 -1.41
C SER A 5 -9.61 22.62 -0.20
N ASP A 6 -9.92 22.17 1.04
CA ASP A 6 -9.41 22.78 2.27
C ASP A 6 -8.25 22.03 2.91
N ILE A 7 -7.74 20.97 2.26
CA ILE A 7 -6.59 20.20 2.78
C ILE A 7 -5.30 20.89 2.31
N ASP A 8 -4.44 21.27 3.28
CA ASP A 8 -3.09 21.74 3.00
C ASP A 8 -2.20 20.56 2.60
N TYR A 9 -2.22 20.21 1.30
CA TYR A 9 -1.39 19.13 0.76
C TYR A 9 0.11 19.42 0.88
N ALA A 10 0.53 20.70 0.91
CA ALA A 10 1.94 21.04 1.06
C ALA A 10 2.49 20.57 2.42
N ARG A 11 1.65 20.59 3.45
CA ARG A 11 2.00 20.11 4.79
C ARG A 11 2.05 18.59 4.88
N TYR A 12 1.13 17.87 4.20
CA TYR A 12 0.90 16.44 4.42
C TYR A 12 1.31 15.56 3.25
N ASP A 13 1.80 16.12 2.14
CA ASP A 13 2.09 15.37 0.91
C ASP A 13 3.44 15.74 0.31
N HIS A 14 4.49 15.70 1.13
CA HIS A 14 5.85 16.05 0.71
C HIS A 14 6.80 14.84 0.59
N ILE A 15 6.43 13.67 1.11
CA ILE A 15 7.24 12.46 1.01
C ILE A 15 7.03 11.79 -0.34
N ARG A 16 8.12 11.57 -1.09
CA ARG A 16 8.14 10.86 -2.36
C ARG A 16 9.15 9.72 -2.31
N PRO A 17 8.69 8.46 -2.12
CA PRO A 17 9.60 7.34 -2.01
C PRO A 17 10.17 6.88 -3.35
N ILE A 18 9.59 7.29 -4.46
CA ILE A 18 9.96 6.90 -5.83
C ILE A 18 10.13 8.18 -6.64
N LEU A 19 11.32 8.39 -7.17
CA LEU A 19 11.66 9.57 -7.95
C LEU A 19 12.29 9.15 -9.29
N TRP A 20 11.69 9.58 -10.39
CA TRP A 20 12.27 9.45 -11.72
C TRP A 20 13.13 10.67 -12.02
N THR A 21 14.39 10.44 -12.38
CA THR A 21 15.36 11.53 -12.69
C THR A 21 15.53 11.79 -14.17
N GLY A 22 14.78 11.09 -15.03
CA GLY A 22 14.93 11.10 -16.49
C GLY A 22 15.91 10.04 -16.98
N ASP A 23 16.81 9.55 -16.14
CA ASP A 23 17.82 8.54 -16.49
C ASP A 23 17.99 7.40 -15.49
N ALA A 24 17.48 7.53 -14.29
CA ALA A 24 17.51 6.53 -13.25
C ALA A 24 16.26 6.61 -12.37
N LEU A 25 15.99 5.54 -11.63
CA LEU A 25 14.94 5.49 -10.62
C LEU A 25 15.58 5.55 -9.24
N GLN A 26 15.25 6.59 -8.47
CA GLN A 26 15.66 6.70 -7.08
C GLN A 26 14.57 6.17 -6.16
N LEU A 27 14.93 5.22 -5.30
CA LEU A 27 14.04 4.58 -4.34
C LEU A 27 14.51 4.90 -2.91
N LEU A 28 13.65 5.50 -2.09
CA LEU A 28 13.93 5.72 -0.68
C LEU A 28 14.11 4.37 0.02
N ASP A 29 15.27 4.13 0.62
CA ASP A 29 15.58 2.85 1.27
C ASP A 29 14.82 2.69 2.60
N GLN A 30 13.64 2.08 2.52
CA GLN A 30 12.76 1.88 3.67
C GLN A 30 13.30 0.87 4.71
N ARG A 31 14.35 0.13 4.38
CA ARG A 31 15.02 -0.78 5.32
C ARG A 31 15.82 -0.02 6.38
N LYS A 32 16.29 1.18 6.02
CA LYS A 32 17.12 2.04 6.87
C LYS A 32 16.34 3.04 7.70
N LEU A 33 15.09 3.32 7.32
CA LEU A 33 14.20 4.16 8.11
C LEU A 33 13.89 3.51 9.48
N PRO A 34 13.71 4.31 10.55
CA PRO A 34 13.71 5.79 10.60
C PRO A 34 15.09 6.42 10.76
N PHE A 35 16.16 5.63 10.92
CA PHE A 35 17.47 6.12 11.37
C PHE A 35 18.29 6.78 10.26
N VAL A 36 18.14 6.33 9.03
CA VAL A 36 18.88 6.86 7.88
C VAL A 36 17.90 7.10 6.73
N VAL A 37 17.91 8.31 6.18
CA VAL A 37 17.15 8.71 4.99
C VAL A 37 18.12 8.75 3.82
N GLU A 38 18.06 7.74 2.97
CA GLU A 38 18.90 7.67 1.76
C GLU A 38 18.13 6.99 0.62
N HIS A 39 18.59 7.20 -0.61
CA HIS A 39 18.01 6.62 -1.80
C HIS A 39 18.96 5.60 -2.43
N VAL A 40 18.39 4.49 -2.88
CA VAL A 40 19.04 3.57 -3.82
C VAL A 40 18.74 4.04 -5.22
N VAL A 41 19.76 4.16 -6.05
CA VAL A 41 19.63 4.56 -7.45
C VAL A 41 19.68 3.31 -8.32
N CYS A 42 18.63 3.09 -9.10
CA CYS A 42 18.49 1.97 -10.03
C CYS A 42 18.66 2.47 -11.47
N HIS A 43 19.57 1.87 -12.22
CA HIS A 43 19.89 2.23 -13.61
C HIS A 43 19.29 1.26 -14.63
N ASP A 44 18.84 0.09 -14.17
CA ASP A 44 18.22 -0.94 -15.00
C ASP A 44 17.06 -1.66 -14.27
N SER A 45 16.36 -2.53 -15.02
CA SER A 45 15.22 -3.29 -14.49
C SER A 45 15.59 -4.36 -13.46
N ASP A 46 16.82 -4.86 -13.51
CA ASP A 46 17.27 -5.93 -12.61
C ASP A 46 17.57 -5.34 -11.23
N GLU A 47 18.15 -4.13 -11.18
CA GLU A 47 18.31 -3.36 -9.95
C GLU A 47 16.96 -2.99 -9.31
N VAL A 48 15.94 -2.61 -10.13
CA VAL A 48 14.59 -2.36 -9.63
C VAL A 48 13.96 -3.63 -9.08
N ALA A 49 14.05 -4.76 -9.79
CA ALA A 49 13.54 -6.04 -9.31
C ALA A 49 14.20 -6.47 -7.98
N ALA A 50 15.53 -6.30 -7.88
CA ALA A 50 16.27 -6.55 -6.65
C ALA A 50 15.84 -5.63 -5.50
N ALA A 51 15.59 -4.34 -5.77
CA ALA A 51 15.13 -3.38 -4.78
C ALA A 51 13.72 -3.71 -4.25
N ILE A 52 12.81 -4.17 -5.12
CA ILE A 52 11.47 -4.65 -4.73
C ILE A 52 11.59 -5.92 -3.88
N HIS A 53 12.39 -6.90 -4.32
CA HIS A 53 12.59 -8.16 -3.61
C HIS A 53 13.19 -7.93 -2.22
N ALA A 54 14.20 -7.05 -2.11
CA ALA A 54 14.89 -6.71 -0.87
C ALA A 54 14.10 -5.77 0.05
N LEU A 55 12.87 -5.37 -0.29
CA LEU A 55 12.04 -4.42 0.45
C LEU A 55 12.65 -3.02 0.59
N THR A 56 13.56 -2.63 -0.32
CA THR A 56 14.00 -1.23 -0.44
C THR A 56 12.81 -0.32 -0.68
N VAL A 57 11.92 -0.73 -1.59
CA VAL A 57 10.57 -0.22 -1.78
C VAL A 57 9.55 -1.32 -1.47
N ARG A 58 8.44 -1.00 -0.79
CA ARG A 58 7.39 -1.94 -0.40
C ARG A 58 6.03 -1.23 -0.33
N GLY A 59 4.94 -2.02 -0.26
CA GLY A 59 3.57 -1.54 -0.34
C GLY A 59 3.00 -1.77 -1.74
N ALA A 60 1.74 -2.24 -1.80
CA ALA A 60 1.15 -2.73 -3.04
C ALA A 60 1.21 -1.70 -4.20
N PRO A 61 0.77 -0.43 -4.05
CA PRO A 61 0.90 0.55 -5.13
C PRO A 61 2.35 0.91 -5.46
N ALA A 62 3.20 1.14 -4.45
CA ALA A 62 4.59 1.57 -4.67
C ALA A 62 5.41 0.57 -5.49
N ILE A 63 5.25 -0.74 -5.25
CA ILE A 63 5.97 -1.76 -6.03
C ILE A 63 5.47 -1.84 -7.47
N GLY A 64 4.19 -1.57 -7.72
CA GLY A 64 3.64 -1.45 -9.08
C GLY A 64 4.22 -0.27 -9.84
N ILE A 65 4.30 0.89 -9.20
CA ILE A 65 4.90 2.12 -9.75
C ILE A 65 6.40 1.90 -10.04
N ALA A 66 7.13 1.34 -9.08
CA ALA A 66 8.56 1.03 -9.27
C ALA A 66 8.78 0.04 -10.43
N ALA A 67 7.93 -0.98 -10.56
CA ALA A 67 8.00 -1.94 -11.65
C ALA A 67 7.71 -1.29 -13.01
N ALA A 68 6.74 -0.37 -13.11
CA ALA A 68 6.47 0.38 -14.34
C ALA A 68 7.71 1.17 -14.80
N TRP A 69 8.38 1.87 -13.89
CA TRP A 69 9.64 2.55 -14.18
C TRP A 69 10.78 1.57 -14.50
N GLY A 70 10.80 0.38 -13.88
CA GLY A 70 11.74 -0.69 -14.23
C GLY A 70 11.59 -1.15 -15.69
N VAL A 71 10.36 -1.18 -16.24
CA VAL A 71 10.11 -1.46 -17.66
C VAL A 71 10.65 -0.33 -18.55
N VAL A 72 10.51 0.94 -18.13
CA VAL A 72 11.08 2.08 -18.86
C VAL A 72 12.61 2.00 -18.90
N LEU A 73 13.25 1.64 -17.79
CA LEU A 73 14.71 1.43 -17.74
C LEU A 73 15.15 0.29 -18.68
N ALA A 74 14.44 -0.85 -18.68
CA ALA A 74 14.73 -1.95 -19.61
C ALA A 74 14.61 -1.53 -21.08
N ALA A 75 13.63 -0.67 -21.40
CA ALA A 75 13.33 -0.20 -22.74
C ALA A 75 14.48 0.62 -23.39
N ARG A 76 15.38 1.15 -22.59
CA ARG A 76 16.50 1.97 -23.09
C ARG A 76 17.44 1.17 -23.99
N ALA A 77 17.72 -0.09 -23.63
CA ALA A 77 18.62 -0.96 -24.39
C ALA A 77 17.94 -1.56 -25.62
N VAL A 78 16.61 -1.49 -25.73
CA VAL A 78 15.85 -2.13 -26.80
C VAL A 78 15.79 -1.27 -28.04
N GLN A 79 16.03 -1.90 -29.20
CA GLN A 79 15.84 -1.32 -30.52
C GLN A 79 14.72 -2.07 -31.23
N ALA A 80 13.60 -1.39 -31.49
CA ALA A 80 12.42 -1.98 -32.12
C ALA A 80 11.72 -0.93 -33.00
N ALA A 81 11.09 -1.37 -34.07
CA ALA A 81 10.37 -0.50 -35.01
C ALA A 81 9.08 0.05 -34.41
N ASP A 82 8.45 -0.73 -33.53
CA ASP A 82 7.19 -0.42 -32.85
C ASP A 82 7.11 -1.10 -31.47
N GLY A 83 6.04 -0.81 -30.74
CA GLY A 83 5.85 -1.33 -29.41
C GLY A 83 5.63 -2.85 -29.35
N ALA A 84 5.00 -3.46 -30.36
CA ALA A 84 4.77 -4.91 -30.39
C ALA A 84 6.10 -5.69 -30.52
N HIS A 85 7.00 -5.22 -31.36
CA HIS A 85 8.35 -5.78 -31.47
C HIS A 85 9.18 -5.50 -30.20
N ALA A 86 9.01 -4.32 -29.59
CA ALA A 86 9.64 -3.97 -28.33
C ALA A 86 9.18 -4.90 -27.19
N LEU A 87 7.88 -5.21 -27.11
CA LEU A 87 7.31 -6.10 -26.10
C LEU A 87 7.96 -7.49 -26.11
N GLN A 88 8.20 -8.06 -27.30
CA GLN A 88 8.86 -9.36 -27.42
C GLN A 88 10.28 -9.35 -26.80
N GLN A 89 11.00 -8.24 -26.96
CA GLN A 89 12.36 -8.09 -26.40
C GLN A 89 12.33 -7.76 -24.90
N LEU A 90 11.27 -7.10 -24.42
CA LEU A 90 11.09 -6.69 -23.02
C LEU A 90 10.47 -7.80 -22.13
N GLU A 91 9.90 -8.84 -22.73
CA GLU A 91 9.20 -9.90 -21.96
C GLU A 91 10.08 -10.53 -20.87
N PRO A 92 11.39 -10.83 -21.07
CA PRO A 92 12.24 -11.33 -19.99
C PRO A 92 12.37 -10.35 -18.80
N ALA A 93 12.44 -9.03 -19.05
CA ALA A 93 12.50 -8.03 -18.00
C ALA A 93 11.16 -7.92 -17.24
N LEU A 94 10.04 -7.95 -17.96
CA LEU A 94 8.69 -7.98 -17.37
C LEU A 94 8.49 -9.22 -16.49
N GLN A 95 8.98 -10.38 -16.89
CA GLN A 95 8.91 -11.60 -16.09
C GLN A 95 9.78 -11.50 -14.83
N ARG A 96 11.00 -10.98 -14.91
CA ARG A 96 11.87 -10.78 -13.73
C ARG A 96 11.26 -9.80 -12.74
N LEU A 97 10.72 -8.67 -13.21
CA LEU A 97 10.01 -7.71 -12.36
C LEU A 97 8.81 -8.38 -11.67
N ASN A 98 8.01 -9.16 -12.40
CA ASN A 98 6.87 -9.87 -11.82
C ASN A 98 7.30 -10.90 -10.76
N ALA A 99 8.41 -11.62 -11.01
CA ALA A 99 8.93 -12.63 -10.10
C ALA A 99 9.50 -12.03 -8.79
N SER A 100 9.75 -10.71 -8.73
CA SER A 100 10.23 -10.06 -7.50
C SER A 100 9.22 -10.11 -6.35
N ARG A 101 7.90 -10.11 -6.66
CA ARG A 101 6.78 -10.28 -5.71
C ARG A 101 5.57 -10.94 -6.41
N PRO A 102 5.56 -12.26 -6.62
CA PRO A 102 4.60 -12.95 -7.50
C PRO A 102 3.13 -12.82 -7.05
N THR A 103 2.88 -12.65 -5.75
CA THR A 103 1.52 -12.56 -5.18
C THR A 103 0.95 -11.14 -5.18
N ALA A 104 1.73 -10.14 -5.60
CA ALA A 104 1.36 -8.73 -5.51
C ALA A 104 0.48 -8.29 -6.69
N VAL A 105 -0.81 -8.04 -6.42
CA VAL A 105 -1.81 -7.68 -7.44
C VAL A 105 -1.43 -6.40 -8.18
N ASN A 106 -1.04 -5.35 -7.45
CA ASN A 106 -0.70 -4.06 -8.06
C ASN A 106 0.54 -4.12 -8.95
N LEU A 107 1.52 -4.99 -8.62
CA LEU A 107 2.68 -5.22 -9.48
C LEU A 107 2.25 -5.86 -10.81
N ALA A 108 1.47 -6.93 -10.75
CA ALA A 108 0.95 -7.61 -11.94
C ALA A 108 0.07 -6.67 -12.78
N TRP A 109 -0.79 -5.88 -12.13
CA TRP A 109 -1.63 -4.87 -12.78
C TRP A 109 -0.79 -3.81 -13.52
N ALA A 110 0.24 -3.24 -12.89
CA ALA A 110 1.10 -2.26 -13.51
C ALA A 110 1.82 -2.83 -14.74
N LEU A 111 2.41 -4.03 -14.62
CA LEU A 111 3.07 -4.70 -15.74
C LEU A 111 2.09 -5.04 -16.88
N ALA A 112 0.86 -5.44 -16.58
CA ALA A 112 -0.18 -5.67 -17.58
C ALA A 112 -0.55 -4.36 -18.29
N ARG A 113 -0.61 -3.24 -17.57
CA ARG A 113 -0.85 -1.91 -18.12
C ARG A 113 0.26 -1.47 -19.07
N MET A 114 1.53 -1.69 -18.68
CA MET A 114 2.70 -1.43 -19.54
C MET A 114 2.70 -2.29 -20.80
N ARG A 115 2.31 -3.58 -20.71
CA ARG A 115 2.14 -4.46 -21.89
C ARG A 115 1.07 -3.94 -22.86
N ARG A 116 -0.09 -3.48 -22.34
CA ARG A 116 -1.15 -2.90 -23.18
C ARG A 116 -0.66 -1.64 -23.88
N CYS A 117 0.06 -0.76 -23.18
CA CYS A 117 0.67 0.43 -23.76
C CYS A 117 1.59 0.07 -24.94
N LEU A 118 2.51 -0.89 -24.74
CA LEU A 118 3.43 -1.36 -25.80
C LEU A 118 2.67 -1.94 -26.99
N ASN A 119 1.69 -2.80 -26.79
CA ASN A 119 0.91 -3.40 -27.88
C ASN A 119 0.17 -2.36 -28.73
N ALA A 120 -0.22 -1.22 -28.17
CA ALA A 120 -0.92 -0.15 -28.87
C ALA A 120 0.02 0.91 -29.47
N ALA A 121 1.32 0.87 -29.19
CA ALA A 121 2.27 1.91 -29.57
C ALA A 121 2.95 1.63 -30.92
N GLY A 122 3.11 2.70 -31.73
CA GLY A 122 3.87 2.70 -32.97
C GLY A 122 5.36 3.00 -32.75
N ALA A 123 5.96 3.73 -33.67
CA ALA A 123 7.38 4.09 -33.62
C ALA A 123 7.78 4.96 -32.40
N ASP A 124 6.82 5.63 -31.79
CA ASP A 124 6.96 6.49 -30.61
C ASP A 124 6.83 5.73 -29.27
N TRP A 125 6.94 4.39 -29.29
CA TRP A 125 6.66 3.50 -28.17
C TRP A 125 7.47 3.81 -26.89
N LYS A 126 8.73 4.28 -27.00
CA LYS A 126 9.53 4.64 -25.80
C LYS A 126 8.92 5.81 -25.05
N ALA A 127 8.57 6.87 -25.77
CA ALA A 127 7.94 8.06 -25.17
C ALA A 127 6.58 7.73 -24.57
N LYS A 128 5.78 6.90 -25.23
CA LYS A 128 4.48 6.42 -24.70
C LYS A 128 4.64 5.57 -23.46
N LEU A 129 5.65 4.70 -23.43
CA LEU A 129 5.94 3.84 -22.28
C LEU A 129 6.35 4.67 -21.05
N GLU A 130 7.19 5.68 -21.22
CA GLU A 130 7.58 6.61 -20.16
C GLU A 130 6.37 7.43 -19.67
N ALA A 131 5.57 7.96 -20.59
CA ALA A 131 4.34 8.68 -20.24
C ALA A 131 3.34 7.79 -19.49
N GLU A 132 3.25 6.50 -19.82
CA GLU A 132 2.38 5.55 -19.12
C GLU A 132 2.87 5.26 -17.69
N ALA A 133 4.17 5.11 -17.48
CA ALA A 133 4.74 4.96 -16.13
C ALA A 133 4.51 6.21 -15.27
N GLN A 134 4.66 7.39 -15.86
CA GLN A 134 4.34 8.65 -15.20
C GLN A 134 2.85 8.74 -14.85
N ALA A 135 1.97 8.37 -15.79
CA ALA A 135 0.51 8.37 -15.56
C ALA A 135 0.11 7.43 -14.42
N ILE A 136 0.71 6.24 -14.32
CA ILE A 136 0.48 5.31 -13.19
C ILE A 136 0.80 5.99 -11.84
N ALA A 137 1.90 6.72 -11.75
CA ALA A 137 2.28 7.40 -10.51
C ALA A 137 1.37 8.60 -10.19
N GLU A 138 1.01 9.40 -11.19
CA GLU A 138 0.14 10.58 -11.04
C GLU A 138 -1.28 10.19 -10.68
N GLU A 139 -1.83 9.17 -11.32
CA GLU A 139 -3.15 8.62 -11.03
C GLU A 139 -3.22 8.05 -9.60
N ASP A 140 -2.19 7.33 -9.16
CA ASP A 140 -2.11 6.82 -7.78
C ASP A 140 -2.12 7.96 -6.77
N LEU A 141 -1.32 9.01 -6.98
CA LEU A 141 -1.31 10.18 -6.11
C LEU A 141 -2.67 10.89 -6.06
N ALA A 142 -3.30 11.09 -7.21
CA ALA A 142 -4.63 11.70 -7.30
C ALA A 142 -5.69 10.83 -6.60
N ALA A 143 -5.64 9.51 -6.80
CA ALA A 143 -6.51 8.55 -6.13
C ALA A 143 -6.36 8.60 -4.62
N ASN A 144 -5.12 8.64 -4.11
CA ASN A 144 -4.84 8.69 -2.67
C ASN A 144 -5.40 9.97 -2.03
N ARG A 145 -5.27 11.12 -2.67
CA ARG A 145 -5.86 12.38 -2.20
C ARG A 145 -7.39 12.32 -2.18
N HIS A 146 -7.99 11.73 -3.21
CA HIS A 146 -9.44 11.58 -3.30
C HIS A 146 -9.97 10.62 -2.22
N MET A 147 -9.35 9.44 -2.07
CA MET A 147 -9.69 8.48 -1.02
C MET A 147 -9.53 9.10 0.38
N GLY A 148 -8.48 9.89 0.59
CA GLY A 148 -8.27 10.62 1.84
C GLY A 148 -9.45 11.50 2.21
N ALA A 149 -9.95 12.29 1.25
CA ALA A 149 -11.11 13.17 1.46
C ALA A 149 -12.40 12.37 1.70
N LEU A 150 -12.65 11.31 0.92
CA LEU A 150 -13.83 10.44 1.07
C LEU A 150 -13.84 9.75 2.45
N GLY A 151 -12.74 9.10 2.82
CA GLY A 151 -12.64 8.38 4.09
C GLY A 151 -12.73 9.30 5.30
N ALA A 152 -12.06 10.46 5.26
CA ALA A 152 -12.18 11.46 6.32
C ALA A 152 -13.63 11.95 6.51
N GLY A 153 -14.41 12.00 5.43
CA GLY A 153 -15.83 12.37 5.49
C GLY A 153 -16.69 11.45 6.35
N LEU A 154 -16.27 10.20 6.57
CA LEU A 154 -16.98 9.22 7.40
C LEU A 154 -16.67 9.35 8.90
N ILE A 155 -15.60 10.05 9.25
CA ILE A 155 -15.10 10.11 10.62
C ILE A 155 -15.79 11.27 11.37
N GLU A 156 -16.33 10.98 12.53
CA GLU A 156 -16.95 11.97 13.42
C GLU A 156 -15.87 12.86 14.06
N ALA A 157 -16.21 14.13 14.29
CA ALA A 157 -15.27 15.08 14.91
C ALA A 157 -14.87 14.62 16.33
N GLY A 158 -13.58 14.75 16.65
CA GLY A 158 -13.02 14.34 17.94
C GLY A 158 -12.67 12.86 18.05
N SER A 159 -12.76 12.10 16.95
CA SER A 159 -12.45 10.66 16.95
C SER A 159 -10.98 10.38 17.22
N GLY A 160 -10.73 9.29 17.96
CA GLY A 160 -9.43 8.60 17.95
C GLY A 160 -9.40 7.52 16.87
N VAL A 161 -8.25 7.33 16.24
CA VAL A 161 -8.08 6.33 15.18
C VAL A 161 -6.87 5.44 15.46
N LEU A 162 -6.97 4.17 15.05
CA LEU A 162 -5.88 3.20 15.08
C LEU A 162 -5.55 2.77 13.66
N THR A 163 -4.28 2.76 13.30
CA THR A 163 -3.80 2.18 12.04
C THR A 163 -2.82 1.04 12.27
N HIS A 164 -2.59 0.23 11.24
CA HIS A 164 -1.74 -0.94 11.27
C HIS A 164 -0.88 -1.00 10.00
N CYS A 165 0.32 -1.55 10.10
CA CYS A 165 1.32 -1.59 9.04
C CYS A 165 1.74 -0.17 8.61
N ASN A 166 2.12 -0.01 7.35
CA ASN A 166 2.38 1.28 6.75
C ASN A 166 1.64 1.39 5.41
N THR A 167 0.73 2.32 5.34
CA THR A 167 -0.14 2.63 4.21
C THR A 167 -0.13 4.12 3.89
N GLY A 168 1.03 4.74 4.11
CA GLY A 168 1.31 6.14 3.81
C GLY A 168 1.98 6.35 2.46
N SER A 169 2.64 7.50 2.34
CA SER A 169 3.40 7.88 1.14
C SER A 169 4.45 6.84 0.78
N LEU A 170 5.10 6.21 1.77
CA LEU A 170 6.11 5.17 1.57
C LEU A 170 5.58 3.92 0.86
N ALA A 171 4.27 3.70 0.89
CA ALA A 171 3.61 2.55 0.27
C ALA A 171 2.96 2.87 -1.10
N THR A 172 3.04 4.11 -1.58
CA THR A 172 2.30 4.66 -2.73
C THR A 172 3.17 5.65 -3.51
N ALA A 173 2.58 6.39 -4.45
CA ALA A 173 3.26 7.53 -5.09
C ALA A 173 3.41 8.74 -4.16
N GLY A 174 2.57 8.82 -3.11
CA GLY A 174 2.52 9.93 -2.17
C GLY A 174 1.18 9.99 -1.46
N PHE A 175 1.07 10.78 -0.38
CA PHE A 175 -0.09 10.98 0.47
C PHE A 175 -0.58 9.73 1.23
N GLY A 176 -0.53 8.55 0.60
CA GLY A 176 -0.96 7.29 1.19
C GLY A 176 -2.46 7.04 1.14
N THR A 177 -2.83 5.79 1.40
CA THR A 177 -4.23 5.34 1.45
C THR A 177 -4.83 5.57 2.86
N ALA A 178 -4.64 4.66 3.81
CA ALA A 178 -5.16 4.83 5.17
C ALA A 178 -4.50 6.02 5.90
N LEU A 179 -3.19 6.28 5.72
CA LEU A 179 -2.58 7.50 6.23
C LEU A 179 -3.10 8.74 5.50
N GLY A 180 -3.49 8.64 4.23
CA GLY A 180 -4.16 9.71 3.50
C GLY A 180 -5.48 10.12 4.16
N VAL A 181 -6.29 9.15 4.59
CA VAL A 181 -7.51 9.41 5.37
C VAL A 181 -7.18 10.07 6.71
N ILE A 182 -6.14 9.60 7.40
CA ILE A 182 -5.70 10.20 8.67
C ILE A 182 -5.23 11.64 8.44
N ARG A 183 -4.42 11.91 7.44
CA ARG A 183 -3.96 13.25 7.04
C ARG A 183 -5.12 14.20 6.75
N ALA A 184 -6.06 13.74 5.92
CA ALA A 184 -7.26 14.50 5.59
C ALA A 184 -8.14 14.74 6.83
N GLY A 185 -8.33 13.74 7.68
CA GLY A 185 -9.09 13.84 8.92
C GLY A 185 -8.47 14.80 9.95
N MET A 186 -7.13 14.82 10.03
CA MET A 186 -6.40 15.79 10.87
C MET A 186 -6.56 17.22 10.32
N ALA A 187 -6.39 17.40 9.00
CA ALA A 187 -6.57 18.72 8.36
C ALA A 187 -7.98 19.26 8.52
N GLN A 188 -8.98 18.39 8.56
CA GLN A 188 -10.39 18.73 8.76
C GLN A 188 -10.83 18.78 10.24
N HIS A 189 -9.90 18.64 11.19
CA HIS A 189 -10.17 18.62 12.64
C HIS A 189 -11.18 17.53 13.07
N ARG A 190 -11.25 16.40 12.33
CA ARG A 190 -12.11 15.26 12.67
C ARG A 190 -11.41 14.29 13.60
N ILE A 191 -10.11 14.10 13.41
CA ILE A 191 -9.29 13.20 14.21
C ILE A 191 -8.60 13.99 15.31
N ALA A 192 -8.75 13.54 16.55
CA ALA A 192 -8.12 14.15 17.73
C ALA A 192 -6.91 13.35 18.22
N ARG A 193 -6.85 12.04 17.95
CA ARG A 193 -5.79 11.15 18.41
C ARG A 193 -5.48 10.09 17.36
N VAL A 194 -4.20 9.82 17.16
CA VAL A 194 -3.73 8.77 16.24
C VAL A 194 -2.92 7.74 17.02
N PHE A 195 -3.25 6.48 16.83
CA PHE A 195 -2.51 5.33 17.36
C PHE A 195 -2.00 4.48 16.20
N ALA A 196 -0.81 3.92 16.33
CA ALA A 196 -0.22 3.01 15.35
C ALA A 196 0.26 1.74 16.05
N GLY A 197 -0.18 0.56 15.59
CA GLY A 197 0.40 -0.72 15.99
C GLY A 197 1.83 -0.84 15.47
N GLU A 198 2.73 -1.45 16.24
CA GLU A 198 4.13 -1.63 15.82
C GLU A 198 4.30 -2.51 14.58
N THR A 199 3.36 -3.43 14.36
CA THR A 199 3.31 -4.36 13.23
C THR A 199 4.48 -5.33 13.18
N ARG A 200 4.49 -6.30 14.11
CA ARG A 200 5.45 -7.42 14.05
C ARG A 200 5.23 -8.25 12.78
N PRO A 201 6.27 -8.95 12.23
CA PRO A 201 7.68 -8.95 12.69
C PRO A 201 8.52 -7.79 12.14
N TRP A 202 8.19 -7.19 10.97
CA TRP A 202 9.06 -6.23 10.27
C TRP A 202 8.95 -4.79 10.78
N LEU A 203 8.03 -4.54 11.71
CA LEU A 203 7.83 -3.28 12.43
C LEU A 203 7.50 -2.08 11.52
N GLN A 204 6.67 -2.28 10.49
CA GLN A 204 6.28 -1.20 9.57
C GLN A 204 5.58 -0.06 10.30
N GLY A 205 4.77 -0.35 11.30
CA GLY A 205 4.14 0.68 12.12
C GLY A 205 5.15 1.50 12.92
N ALA A 206 6.03 0.81 13.64
CA ALA A 206 7.06 1.45 14.46
C ALA A 206 8.13 2.18 13.65
N ARG A 207 8.54 1.63 12.50
CA ARG A 207 9.66 2.17 11.73
C ARG A 207 9.24 3.17 10.67
N LEU A 208 8.08 2.99 10.06
CA LEU A 208 7.66 3.75 8.89
C LEU A 208 6.45 4.64 9.19
N THR A 209 5.39 4.10 9.77
CA THR A 209 4.13 4.86 9.98
C THR A 209 4.30 6.02 10.95
N VAL A 210 4.90 5.77 12.13
CA VAL A 210 5.11 6.87 13.08
C VAL A 210 6.16 7.86 12.58
N TRP A 211 7.13 7.41 11.77
CA TRP A 211 8.09 8.29 11.12
C TRP A 211 7.39 9.23 10.12
N GLU A 212 6.51 8.71 9.24
CA GLU A 212 5.75 9.55 8.30
C GLU A 212 4.87 10.57 9.05
N LEU A 213 4.13 10.12 10.06
CA LEU A 213 3.27 11.01 10.86
C LEU A 213 4.08 12.10 11.56
N GLN A 214 5.27 11.77 12.06
CA GLN A 214 6.19 12.75 12.65
C GLN A 214 6.67 13.78 11.62
N GLN A 215 7.00 13.36 10.39
CA GLN A 215 7.37 14.29 9.31
C GLN A 215 6.22 15.26 8.98
N ASP A 216 4.97 14.80 9.09
CA ASP A 216 3.76 15.61 8.87
C ASP A 216 3.42 16.52 10.07
N GLY A 217 4.12 16.40 11.19
CA GLY A 217 3.79 17.09 12.45
C GLY A 217 2.49 16.59 13.08
N ILE A 218 2.16 15.31 12.87
CA ILE A 218 1.02 14.62 13.48
C ILE A 218 1.53 13.78 14.66
N ASP A 219 1.08 14.13 15.87
CA ASP A 219 1.37 13.34 17.05
C ASP A 219 0.68 11.99 17.00
N ALA A 220 1.47 10.91 17.04
CA ALA A 220 0.97 9.55 17.03
C ALA A 220 1.51 8.76 18.23
N THR A 221 0.67 7.93 18.81
CA THR A 221 1.05 7.01 19.89
C THR A 221 1.31 5.63 19.34
N LEU A 222 2.54 5.15 19.44
CA LEU A 222 2.92 3.79 19.10
C LEU A 222 2.41 2.83 20.18
N ILE A 223 1.83 1.70 19.78
CA ILE A 223 1.40 0.63 20.68
C ILE A 223 1.96 -0.72 20.23
N ALA A 224 2.16 -1.64 21.18
CA ALA A 224 2.35 -3.05 20.83
C ALA A 224 1.09 -3.58 20.15
N ASP A 225 1.22 -4.48 19.16
CA ASP A 225 0.08 -5.02 18.42
C ASP A 225 -0.94 -5.66 19.37
N SER A 226 -0.49 -6.35 20.41
CA SER A 226 -1.33 -6.98 21.43
C SER A 226 -2.10 -6.00 22.32
N ALA A 227 -1.74 -4.71 22.35
CA ALA A 227 -2.43 -3.69 23.16
C ALA A 227 -3.70 -3.15 22.52
N ALA A 228 -3.94 -3.42 21.23
CA ALA A 228 -5.03 -2.83 20.46
C ALA A 228 -6.42 -3.09 21.07
N SER A 229 -6.72 -4.34 21.45
CA SER A 229 -8.02 -4.69 22.07
C SER A 229 -8.24 -3.95 23.39
N HIS A 230 -7.19 -3.83 24.23
CA HIS A 230 -7.29 -3.07 25.46
C HIS A 230 -7.52 -1.58 25.19
N LEU A 231 -6.82 -1.01 24.22
CA LEU A 231 -7.01 0.39 23.80
C LEU A 231 -8.46 0.63 23.33
N MET A 232 -9.02 -0.25 22.49
CA MET A 232 -10.42 -0.14 22.04
C MET A 232 -11.40 -0.20 23.21
N LYS A 233 -11.17 -1.09 24.18
CA LYS A 233 -11.98 -1.21 25.40
C LYS A 233 -12.05 0.08 26.22
N THR A 234 -11.02 0.93 26.16
CA THR A 234 -11.01 2.23 26.88
C THR A 234 -11.91 3.29 26.23
N GLY A 235 -12.42 3.05 25.02
CA GLY A 235 -13.16 4.02 24.23
C GLY A 235 -12.27 5.11 23.60
N ALA A 236 -10.95 4.91 23.58
CA ALA A 236 -10.00 5.89 23.02
C ALA A 236 -9.99 5.90 21.48
N VAL A 237 -10.54 4.88 20.84
CA VAL A 237 -10.54 4.66 19.39
C VAL A 237 -11.98 4.48 18.90
N GLN A 238 -12.38 5.19 17.86
CA GLN A 238 -13.67 5.07 17.18
C GLN A 238 -13.54 4.38 15.82
N TRP A 239 -12.37 4.46 15.19
CA TRP A 239 -12.09 3.86 13.89
C TRP A 239 -10.76 3.12 13.87
N VAL A 240 -10.74 1.94 13.28
CA VAL A 240 -9.53 1.29 12.75
C VAL A 240 -9.48 1.59 11.26
N ILE A 241 -8.36 2.13 10.77
CA ILE A 241 -8.18 2.51 9.36
C ILE A 241 -6.93 1.83 8.83
N VAL A 242 -7.09 0.95 7.85
CA VAL A 242 -6.01 0.12 7.28
C VAL A 242 -6.02 0.17 5.76
N GLY A 243 -4.92 -0.24 5.14
CA GLY A 243 -4.86 -0.49 3.70
C GLY A 243 -5.32 -1.89 3.33
N ALA A 244 -5.02 -2.29 2.09
CA ALA A 244 -5.19 -3.64 1.60
C ALA A 244 -4.07 -4.03 0.64
N ASP A 245 -3.75 -5.33 0.62
CA ASP A 245 -2.88 -5.94 -0.40
C ASP A 245 -3.72 -6.60 -1.51
N ARG A 246 -4.96 -7.05 -1.19
CA ARG A 246 -5.97 -7.54 -2.14
C ARG A 246 -7.36 -7.45 -1.54
N ILE A 247 -8.36 -7.07 -2.33
CA ILE A 247 -9.78 -7.08 -1.97
C ILE A 247 -10.52 -7.97 -2.96
N CYS A 248 -11.23 -8.99 -2.45
CA CYS A 248 -11.98 -9.96 -3.25
C CYS A 248 -13.35 -9.45 -3.68
N ALA A 249 -13.99 -10.18 -4.59
CA ALA A 249 -15.32 -9.87 -5.12
C ALA A 249 -16.43 -9.85 -4.05
N ASN A 250 -16.23 -10.53 -2.91
CA ASN A 250 -17.17 -10.52 -1.79
C ASN A 250 -16.82 -9.49 -0.69
N GLY A 251 -15.75 -8.70 -0.88
CA GLY A 251 -15.27 -7.72 0.10
C GLY A 251 -14.26 -8.26 1.11
N ASP A 252 -13.96 -9.55 1.12
CA ASP A 252 -12.88 -10.10 1.93
C ASP A 252 -11.57 -9.42 1.56
N THR A 253 -10.79 -9.07 2.57
CA THR A 253 -9.60 -8.23 2.37
C THR A 253 -8.37 -8.90 2.96
N ALA A 254 -7.40 -9.21 2.11
CA ALA A 254 -6.05 -9.58 2.55
C ALA A 254 -5.23 -8.33 2.84
N ASN A 255 -4.61 -8.29 4.02
CA ASN A 255 -3.71 -7.23 4.43
C ASN A 255 -2.65 -7.78 5.40
N LYS A 256 -1.75 -6.93 5.84
CA LYS A 256 -0.66 -7.28 6.76
C LYS A 256 -1.19 -8.06 7.97
N ILE A 257 -0.48 -9.16 8.31
CA ILE A 257 -0.80 -10.01 9.47
C ILE A 257 -1.13 -9.17 10.71
N GLY A 258 -2.20 -9.51 11.41
CA GLY A 258 -2.76 -8.75 12.53
C GLY A 258 -3.99 -7.91 12.15
N THR A 259 -4.27 -7.70 10.86
CA THR A 259 -5.45 -6.94 10.41
C THR A 259 -6.76 -7.65 10.81
N TYR A 260 -6.85 -8.97 10.61
CA TYR A 260 -8.02 -9.76 10.99
C TYR A 260 -8.27 -9.73 12.51
N GLN A 261 -7.20 -9.86 13.31
CA GLN A 261 -7.29 -9.71 14.78
C GLN A 261 -7.86 -8.34 15.18
N LEU A 262 -7.42 -7.26 14.50
CA LEU A 262 -7.93 -5.91 14.76
C LEU A 262 -9.41 -5.77 14.39
N ALA A 263 -9.85 -6.37 13.28
CA ALA A 263 -11.24 -6.33 12.86
C ALA A 263 -12.17 -7.07 13.84
N ILE A 264 -11.74 -8.23 14.34
CA ILE A 264 -12.47 -8.97 15.39
C ILE A 264 -12.58 -8.11 16.66
N ALA A 265 -11.48 -7.52 17.12
CA ALA A 265 -11.46 -6.66 18.29
C ALA A 265 -12.33 -5.40 18.10
N ALA A 266 -12.26 -4.77 16.94
CA ALA A 266 -13.07 -3.62 16.58
C ALA A 266 -14.58 -3.96 16.66
N ARG A 267 -14.99 -5.06 16.03
CA ARG A 267 -16.38 -5.56 16.06
C ARG A 267 -16.85 -5.83 17.50
N HIS A 268 -16.01 -6.46 18.32
CA HIS A 268 -16.33 -6.77 19.72
C HIS A 268 -16.52 -5.51 20.57
N HIS A 269 -15.76 -4.44 20.31
CA HIS A 269 -15.81 -3.21 21.08
C HIS A 269 -16.67 -2.11 20.45
N GLY A 270 -17.36 -2.38 19.33
CA GLY A 270 -18.18 -1.39 18.62
C GLY A 270 -17.37 -0.28 17.96
N VAL A 271 -16.09 -0.55 17.66
CA VAL A 271 -15.22 0.33 16.88
C VAL A 271 -15.43 0.02 15.40
N LYS A 272 -15.53 1.06 14.57
CA LYS A 272 -15.73 0.90 13.12
C LYS A 272 -14.42 0.53 12.43
N PHE A 273 -14.50 -0.21 11.32
CA PHE A 273 -13.37 -0.72 10.57
C PHE A 273 -13.41 -0.25 9.11
N MET A 274 -12.39 0.48 8.67
CA MET A 274 -12.26 1.04 7.32
C MET A 274 -11.05 0.45 6.60
N VAL A 275 -11.26 -0.02 5.38
CA VAL A 275 -10.23 -0.43 4.43
C VAL A 275 -10.10 0.64 3.35
N VAL A 276 -8.88 1.10 3.06
CA VAL A 276 -8.61 2.15 2.07
C VAL A 276 -7.56 1.67 1.08
N ALA A 277 -7.96 1.50 -0.17
CA ALA A 277 -7.06 1.01 -1.22
C ALA A 277 -7.54 1.47 -2.60
N PRO A 278 -6.64 1.69 -3.58
CA PRO A 278 -7.03 2.03 -4.93
C PRO A 278 -7.77 0.86 -5.61
N SER A 279 -8.60 1.17 -6.60
CA SER A 279 -9.37 0.15 -7.34
C SER A 279 -8.48 -0.90 -8.02
N SER A 280 -7.22 -0.58 -8.29
CA SER A 280 -6.21 -1.54 -8.78
C SER A 280 -5.85 -2.65 -7.78
N THR A 281 -6.24 -2.52 -6.51
CA THR A 281 -6.10 -3.54 -5.47
C THR A 281 -7.33 -4.48 -5.40
N VAL A 282 -8.44 -4.08 -6.03
CA VAL A 282 -9.66 -4.88 -6.09
C VAL A 282 -9.54 -5.94 -7.18
N ASP A 283 -9.66 -7.19 -6.79
CA ASP A 283 -9.58 -8.37 -7.65
C ASP A 283 -10.95 -9.05 -7.72
N MET A 284 -11.73 -8.69 -8.73
CA MET A 284 -13.08 -9.22 -8.95
C MET A 284 -13.08 -10.67 -9.49
N GLU A 285 -11.92 -11.19 -9.92
CA GLU A 285 -11.78 -12.59 -10.35
C GLU A 285 -11.62 -13.54 -9.15
N THR A 286 -11.05 -13.05 -8.05
CA THR A 286 -10.97 -13.81 -6.78
C THR A 286 -12.32 -13.68 -6.04
N VAL A 287 -13.07 -14.79 -5.96
CA VAL A 287 -14.45 -14.78 -5.43
C VAL A 287 -14.50 -14.42 -3.96
N ASP A 288 -13.62 -15.03 -3.15
CA ASP A 288 -13.54 -14.84 -1.70
C ASP A 288 -12.12 -15.06 -1.17
N GLY A 289 -11.92 -14.75 0.10
CA GLY A 289 -10.62 -14.79 0.75
C GLY A 289 -9.98 -16.18 0.90
N SER A 290 -10.76 -17.26 0.76
CA SER A 290 -10.21 -18.63 0.83
C SER A 290 -9.33 -18.98 -0.37
N GLN A 291 -9.47 -18.25 -1.46
CA GLN A 291 -8.69 -18.43 -2.68
C GLN A 291 -7.36 -17.65 -2.66
N ILE A 292 -7.12 -16.82 -1.64
CA ILE A 292 -5.88 -16.05 -1.54
C ILE A 292 -4.77 -16.92 -0.97
N GLU A 293 -3.70 -17.08 -1.75
CA GLU A 293 -2.48 -17.70 -1.25
C GLU A 293 -1.75 -16.76 -0.27
N ILE A 294 -1.56 -17.22 0.97
CA ILE A 294 -0.89 -16.45 2.00
C ILE A 294 0.62 -16.74 1.97
N GLU A 295 1.39 -15.72 1.61
CA GLU A 295 2.84 -15.75 1.58
C GLU A 295 3.42 -16.09 2.97
N GLN A 296 4.31 -17.09 3.00
CA GLN A 296 5.13 -17.41 4.18
C GLN A 296 6.52 -16.82 3.97
N ARG A 297 7.04 -16.12 4.97
CA ARG A 297 8.40 -15.54 4.90
C ARG A 297 9.36 -16.21 5.86
N ASP A 298 10.63 -15.82 5.74
CA ASP A 298 11.70 -16.37 6.57
C ASP A 298 11.32 -16.32 8.06
N PRO A 299 11.28 -17.47 8.74
CA PRO A 299 11.10 -17.52 10.20
C PRO A 299 12.10 -16.67 10.98
N GLY A 300 13.28 -16.40 10.42
CA GLY A 300 14.29 -15.52 10.98
C GLY A 300 13.79 -14.13 11.38
N GLU A 301 12.78 -13.62 10.67
CA GLU A 301 12.13 -12.33 10.99
C GLU A 301 11.47 -12.34 12.40
N LEU A 302 11.04 -13.50 12.88
CA LEU A 302 10.44 -13.67 14.23
C LEU A 302 11.48 -13.89 15.32
N TYR A 303 12.69 -14.37 14.97
CA TYR A 303 13.70 -14.77 15.96
C TYR A 303 14.40 -13.62 16.64
N GLY A 304 14.20 -12.39 16.22
CA GLY A 304 14.85 -11.23 16.82
C GLY A 304 14.19 -9.90 16.51
N VAL A 305 14.76 -8.85 17.07
CA VAL A 305 14.38 -7.46 16.81
C VAL A 305 15.65 -6.63 16.70
N GLY A 306 15.75 -5.79 15.66
CA GLY A 306 16.90 -4.89 15.49
C GLY A 306 18.25 -5.61 15.39
N GLY A 307 18.29 -6.82 14.82
CA GLY A 307 19.51 -7.62 14.71
C GLY A 307 19.86 -8.43 15.98
N THR A 308 19.11 -8.24 17.05
CA THR A 308 19.33 -9.00 18.31
C THR A 308 18.38 -10.19 18.37
N ARG A 309 18.93 -11.39 18.49
CA ARG A 309 18.14 -12.62 18.67
C ARG A 309 17.52 -12.66 20.07
N THR A 310 16.20 -12.93 20.13
CA THR A 310 15.41 -13.00 21.38
C THR A 310 14.82 -14.38 21.64
N VAL A 311 15.01 -15.34 20.72
CA VAL A 311 14.45 -16.69 20.77
C VAL A 311 15.58 -17.71 20.89
N ALA A 312 15.38 -18.77 21.70
CA ALA A 312 16.31 -19.86 21.82
C ALA A 312 16.57 -20.56 20.47
N GLU A 313 17.72 -21.22 20.33
CA GLU A 313 18.04 -22.00 19.15
C GLU A 313 17.11 -23.21 19.00
N GLY A 314 16.87 -23.63 17.75
CA GLY A 314 16.06 -24.81 17.44
C GLY A 314 14.54 -24.63 17.54
N ILE A 315 14.04 -23.41 17.84
CA ILE A 315 12.60 -23.15 17.88
C ILE A 315 12.06 -22.97 16.46
N ALA A 316 10.99 -23.71 16.13
CA ALA A 316 10.25 -23.50 14.91
C ALA A 316 9.41 -22.20 14.99
N ALA A 317 9.27 -21.50 13.87
CA ALA A 317 8.38 -20.33 13.78
C ALA A 317 7.48 -20.42 12.55
N TRP A 318 6.27 -19.92 12.69
CA TRP A 318 5.28 -19.77 11.63
C TRP A 318 5.10 -18.28 11.34
N ASN A 319 5.45 -17.85 10.12
CA ASN A 319 5.53 -16.44 9.73
C ASN A 319 4.67 -16.12 8.48
N PRO A 320 3.33 -16.22 8.57
CA PRO A 320 2.48 -15.67 7.52
C PRO A 320 2.60 -14.16 7.52
N VAL A 321 2.67 -13.55 6.34
CA VAL A 321 2.84 -12.09 6.25
C VAL A 321 1.54 -11.34 6.08
N PHE A 322 0.47 -12.04 5.71
CA PHE A 322 -0.88 -11.50 5.55
C PHE A 322 -1.88 -12.35 6.32
N ASP A 323 -3.03 -11.77 6.62
CA ASP A 323 -4.25 -12.46 6.99
C ASP A 323 -5.42 -11.94 6.16
N VAL A 324 -6.55 -12.67 6.19
CA VAL A 324 -7.75 -12.29 5.46
C VAL A 324 -8.83 -11.88 6.45
N THR A 325 -9.30 -10.66 6.30
CA THR A 325 -10.43 -10.11 7.07
C THR A 325 -11.72 -10.34 6.27
N PRO A 326 -12.71 -11.08 6.82
CA PRO A 326 -14.02 -11.24 6.19
C PRO A 326 -14.72 -9.90 5.98
N GLY A 327 -15.37 -9.73 4.82
CA GLY A 327 -16.09 -8.50 4.46
C GLY A 327 -17.13 -8.08 5.50
N GLU A 328 -17.76 -9.03 6.19
CA GLU A 328 -18.73 -8.78 7.27
C GLU A 328 -18.16 -8.04 8.50
N LEU A 329 -16.83 -8.05 8.67
CA LEU A 329 -16.14 -7.30 9.73
C LEU A 329 -15.73 -5.89 9.31
N ILE A 330 -15.94 -5.54 8.04
CA ILE A 330 -15.54 -4.25 7.45
C ILE A 330 -16.78 -3.35 7.34
N ASP A 331 -16.72 -2.15 7.93
CA ASP A 331 -17.83 -1.20 7.85
C ASP A 331 -17.76 -0.35 6.56
N ALA A 332 -16.56 -0.08 6.06
CA ALA A 332 -16.37 0.69 4.83
C ALA A 332 -15.13 0.25 4.05
N ILE A 333 -15.26 0.11 2.74
CA ILE A 333 -14.15 0.10 1.78
C ILE A 333 -14.17 1.44 1.04
N VAL A 334 -13.03 2.13 1.04
CA VAL A 334 -12.86 3.43 0.38
C VAL A 334 -11.88 3.27 -0.77
N THR A 335 -12.34 3.58 -1.97
CA THR A 335 -11.51 3.64 -3.17
C THR A 335 -11.66 5.00 -3.86
N GLU A 336 -10.87 5.29 -4.87
CA GLU A 336 -11.05 6.50 -5.69
C GLU A 336 -12.36 6.49 -6.48
N ARG A 337 -13.03 5.33 -6.61
CA ARG A 337 -14.35 5.23 -7.24
C ARG A 337 -15.50 5.56 -6.29
N GLY A 338 -15.24 5.62 -4.99
CA GLY A 338 -16.23 5.93 -3.97
C GLY A 338 -16.10 5.09 -2.71
N VAL A 339 -17.12 5.19 -1.87
CA VAL A 339 -17.24 4.49 -0.59
C VAL A 339 -18.25 3.35 -0.72
N ILE A 340 -17.85 2.17 -0.30
CA ILE A 340 -18.69 0.98 -0.23
C ILE A 340 -18.92 0.68 1.25
N LEU A 341 -20.13 0.94 1.73
CA LEU A 341 -20.51 0.63 3.10
C LEU A 341 -20.99 -0.81 3.20
N ASN A 342 -20.61 -1.50 4.28
CA ASN A 342 -20.96 -2.90 4.57
C ASN A 342 -20.72 -3.76 3.31
N PRO A 343 -19.47 -4.00 2.90
CA PRO A 343 -19.16 -4.68 1.65
C PRO A 343 -19.81 -6.07 1.61
N THR A 344 -20.60 -6.29 0.57
CA THR A 344 -21.21 -7.57 0.21
C THR A 344 -20.90 -7.88 -1.24
N PRO A 345 -21.07 -9.11 -1.71
CA PRO A 345 -20.90 -9.43 -3.13
C PRO A 345 -21.73 -8.53 -4.07
N GLU A 346 -22.93 -8.12 -3.64
CA GLU A 346 -23.80 -7.22 -4.39
C GLU A 346 -23.22 -5.80 -4.48
N ASN A 347 -22.79 -5.24 -3.33
CA ASN A 347 -22.24 -3.90 -3.25
C ASN A 347 -20.90 -3.80 -4.00
N MET A 348 -20.08 -4.83 -3.91
CA MET A 348 -18.82 -4.92 -4.64
C MET A 348 -19.06 -5.00 -6.15
N ARG A 349 -20.01 -5.84 -6.61
CA ARG A 349 -20.39 -5.88 -8.04
C ARG A 349 -20.97 -4.56 -8.55
N ALA A 350 -21.77 -3.88 -7.75
CA ALA A 350 -22.32 -2.58 -8.12
C ALA A 350 -21.21 -1.52 -8.31
N ALA A 351 -20.14 -1.59 -7.54
CA ALA A 351 -19.02 -0.64 -7.62
C ALA A 351 -17.98 -0.99 -8.71
N PHE A 352 -17.79 -2.30 -9.02
CA PHE A 352 -16.67 -2.76 -9.86
C PHE A 352 -17.07 -3.71 -11.00
N GLY A 353 -18.30 -4.18 -11.05
CA GLY A 353 -18.78 -5.20 -12.00
C GLY A 353 -19.23 -4.67 -13.36
N GLY A 354 -18.77 -3.47 -13.78
CA GLY A 354 -19.08 -2.85 -15.06
C GLY A 354 -18.02 -3.10 -16.13
#